data_1f875646362c2b7cb3fcbf7e5b9b4503
#
_entry.id   1f875646362c2b7cb3fcbf7e5b9b4503
#
_cell.length_a   1.000
_cell.length_b   1.000
_cell.length_c   1.000
_cell.angle_alpha   90.00
_cell.angle_beta   90.00
_cell.angle_gamma   90.00
#
_symmetry.space_group_name_H-M   'P 1'
#
loop_
_entity.id
_entity.type
_entity.pdbx_description
1 polymer ?
#
loop_
_entity_poly.entity_id
_entity_poly.type
_entity_poly.pdbx_seq_one_letter_code
_entity_poly.pdbx_strand_id
1 'polypeptide(L)'
;MLAALNLGGGTEKVMPKEIDVSRMDVDYTSTLASEIIKAKLKAHGGHITVYTARGLPCEIYAESDGTTFTSDKLPVKPAYDYKVFDDIVELLIKQGGRAKKGNGRNYKLGEPGCEENTVVGTIALHRGRTIGESVFDPVFVMAAILEWAGIAENGRGELI
;
A
#
# COMPACT_ATOMS: atom_id res chain seq x y z
N MET A 1 -1.81 -13.70 -9.08
CA MET A 1 -1.48 -13.40 -8.54
C MET A 1 -1.30 -13.12 -8.42
N LEU A 2 -1.19 -13.05 -8.51
CA LEU A 2 -0.88 -12.66 -8.25
C LEU A 2 -0.81 -12.85 -8.79
N ALA A 3 -0.80 -12.70 -9.08
CA ALA A 3 -0.50 -12.66 -9.18
C ALA A 3 -0.25 -12.72 -9.61
N ALA A 4 -0.06 -12.84 -9.87
CA ALA A 4 0.45 -12.74 -9.86
C ALA A 4 0.76 -12.68 -10.35
N LEU A 5 1.08 -13.21 -10.61
CA LEU A 5 1.66 -13.07 -10.74
C LEU A 5 1.84 -13.79 -11.43
N ASN A 6 1.98 -14.09 -11.61
CA ASN A 6 2.41 -14.54 -11.77
C ASN A 6 2.66 -15.08 -12.25
N LEU A 7 2.72 -15.72 -12.58
CA LEU A 7 3.33 -16.17 -12.57
C LEU A 7 3.53 -16.73 -12.96
N GLY A 8 3.61 -17.39 -13.23
CA GLY A 8 4.14 -17.78 -13.07
C GLY A 8 4.26 -18.31 -13.54
N GLY A 9 4.36 -18.88 -13.78
CA GLY A 9 4.86 -19.22 -13.63
C GLY A 9 5.10 -19.37 -14.07
N GLY A 10 5.12 -19.72 -14.18
CA GLY A 10 5.69 -19.76 -14.04
C GLY A 10 5.87 -19.49 -14.44
N THR A 11 5.84 -19.63 -14.42
CA THR A 11 6.29 -19.25 -14.23
C THR A 11 6.36 -18.64 -14.51
N GLU A 12 6.22 -18.62 -14.56
CA GLU A 12 6.49 -17.93 -14.11
C GLU A 12 6.17 -17.27 -14.14
N LYS A 13 5.89 -17.33 -14.20
CA LYS A 13 5.82 -16.61 -13.60
C LYS A 13 5.57 -15.79 -13.67
N VAL A 14 5.20 -15.73 -13.75
CA VAL A 14 5.09 -14.74 -13.15
C VAL A 14 5.10 -14.06 -13.33
N MET A 15 5.16 -13.95 -13.67
CA MET A 15 5.33 -13.12 -13.27
C MET A 15 5.44 -12.44 -13.77
N PRO A 16 5.46 -12.31 -13.85
CA PRO A 16 5.74 -11.43 -13.86
C PRO A 16 6.22 -10.97 -14.39
N LYS A 17 6.54 -10.80 -14.44
CA LYS A 17 7.09 -10.20 -14.51
C LYS A 17 7.54 -9.54 -14.58
N GLU A 18 7.67 -9.33 -14.58
CA GLU A 18 8.12 -8.62 -14.32
C GLU A 18 8.59 -8.07 -13.82
N ILE A 19 8.27 -8.11 -13.69
CA ILE A 19 9.01 -7.62 -12.77
C ILE A 19 10.23 -7.96 -12.94
N ASP A 20 10.90 -7.59 -13.22
CA ASP A 20 11.95 -8.03 -13.18
C ASP A 20 12.41 -8.39 -12.05
N VAL A 21 12.04 -8.99 -11.89
CA VAL A 21 12.29 -9.29 -10.78
C VAL A 21 13.28 -10.15 -10.72
N SER A 22 13.64 -10.26 -11.55
CA SER A 22 14.43 -11.02 -11.54
C SER A 22 15.50 -11.08 -10.97
N ARG A 23 15.86 -10.46 -10.86
CA ARG A 23 16.76 -10.70 -10.16
C ARG A 23 16.67 -10.27 -8.88
N MET A 24 15.58 -9.98 -8.49
CA MET A 24 15.32 -9.73 -7.15
C MET A 24 15.19 -11.03 -6.47
N ASP A 25 15.74 -11.09 -5.31
CA ASP A 25 15.66 -12.22 -4.50
C ASP A 25 14.39 -12.23 -3.70
N VAL A 26 13.27 -12.22 -4.41
CA VAL A 26 11.95 -12.12 -3.81
C VAL A 26 11.21 -13.43 -4.02
N ASP A 27 10.72 -14.00 -2.94
CA ASP A 27 9.92 -15.22 -2.98
C ASP A 27 8.46 -14.85 -3.12
N TYR A 28 7.94 -14.89 -4.32
CA TYR A 28 6.58 -14.48 -4.60
C TYR A 28 5.52 -15.40 -3.99
N THR A 29 5.89 -16.62 -3.60
CA THR A 29 4.92 -17.53 -2.99
C THR A 29 4.65 -17.18 -1.53
N SER A 30 5.59 -16.50 -0.88
CA SER A 30 5.45 -16.12 0.52
C SER A 30 5.69 -14.65 0.76
N THR A 31 5.90 -13.88 -0.31
CA THR A 31 6.30 -12.48 -0.16
C THR A 31 5.10 -11.61 0.19
N LEU A 32 5.29 -10.77 1.20
CA LEU A 32 4.30 -9.81 1.63
C LEU A 32 4.44 -8.51 0.84
N ALA A 33 3.33 -7.77 0.75
CA ALA A 33 3.34 -6.47 0.09
C ALA A 33 4.40 -5.56 0.69
N SER A 34 4.57 -5.59 2.00
CA SER A 34 5.58 -4.80 2.70
C SER A 34 6.98 -5.10 2.17
N GLU A 35 7.30 -6.37 1.93
CA GLU A 35 8.62 -6.74 1.44
C GLU A 35 8.83 -6.33 -0.01
N ILE A 36 7.80 -6.45 -0.82
CA ILE A 36 7.88 -6.04 -2.22
C ILE A 36 8.15 -4.54 -2.32
N ILE A 37 7.38 -3.74 -1.59
CA ILE A 37 7.51 -2.28 -1.63
C ILE A 37 8.87 -1.86 -1.10
N LYS A 38 9.29 -2.44 0.02
CA LYS A 38 10.57 -2.11 0.62
C LYS A 38 11.73 -2.45 -0.33
N ALA A 39 11.68 -3.62 -0.97
CA ALA A 39 12.72 -4.04 -1.89
C ALA A 39 12.77 -3.13 -3.13
N LYS A 40 11.60 -2.78 -3.68
CA LYS A 40 11.56 -1.90 -4.85
C LYS A 40 12.04 -0.50 -4.51
N LEU A 41 11.67 0.01 -3.36
CA LEU A 41 12.13 1.33 -2.92
C LEU A 41 13.64 1.34 -2.74
N LYS A 42 14.18 0.30 -2.13
CA LYS A 42 15.62 0.16 -1.96
C LYS A 42 16.33 0.08 -3.31
N ALA A 43 15.76 -0.64 -4.27
CA ALA A 43 16.33 -0.76 -5.60
C ALA A 43 16.39 0.58 -6.33
N HIS A 44 15.57 1.55 -5.92
CA HIS A 44 15.57 2.90 -6.47
C HIS A 44 16.36 3.89 -5.60
N GLY A 45 17.22 3.38 -4.73
CA GLY A 45 18.05 4.25 -3.90
C GLY A 45 17.31 4.87 -2.71
N GLY A 46 16.14 4.35 -2.37
CA GLY A 46 15.40 4.81 -1.19
C GLY A 46 14.52 6.03 -1.44
N HIS A 47 14.37 6.46 -2.68
CA HIS A 47 13.55 7.63 -3.01
C HIS A 47 12.85 7.39 -4.35
N ILE A 48 11.54 7.62 -4.37
CA ILE A 48 10.75 7.51 -5.60
C ILE A 48 9.71 8.62 -5.62
N THR A 49 9.20 8.89 -6.81
CA THR A 49 8.01 9.73 -7.00
C THR A 49 6.87 8.84 -7.46
N VAL A 50 5.76 8.88 -6.75
CA VAL A 50 4.54 8.18 -7.16
C VAL A 50 3.46 9.22 -7.43
N TYR A 51 2.39 8.80 -8.09
CA TYR A 51 1.35 9.74 -8.51
C TYR A 51 0.00 9.30 -7.99
N THR A 52 -0.76 10.26 -7.47
CA THR A 52 -2.12 9.99 -7.00
C THR A 52 -3.01 9.67 -8.19
N ALA A 53 -4.26 9.24 -7.90
CA ALA A 53 -5.22 8.96 -8.96
C ALA A 53 -5.50 10.20 -9.82
N ARG A 54 -5.25 11.39 -9.29
CA ARG A 54 -5.40 12.65 -10.03
C ARG A 54 -4.13 13.08 -10.74
N GLY A 55 -3.05 12.30 -10.63
CA GLY A 55 -1.79 12.62 -11.27
C GLY A 55 -0.90 13.57 -10.48
N LEU A 56 -1.18 13.81 -9.20
CA LEU A 56 -0.34 14.68 -8.39
C LEU A 56 0.86 13.90 -7.84
N PRO A 57 2.06 14.48 -7.86
CA PRO A 57 3.26 13.77 -7.40
C PRO A 57 3.34 13.70 -5.89
N CYS A 58 3.85 12.59 -5.41
CA CYS A 58 4.17 12.37 -4.00
C CYS A 58 5.57 11.81 -3.93
N GLU A 59 6.44 12.43 -3.14
CA GLU A 59 7.79 11.93 -2.92
C GLU A 59 7.78 10.96 -1.76
N ILE A 60 8.41 9.82 -1.95
CA ILE A 60 8.46 8.76 -0.94
C ILE A 60 9.92 8.51 -0.59
N TYR A 61 10.22 8.46 0.69
CA TYR A 61 11.59 8.28 1.19
C TYR A 61 11.64 7.11 2.16
N ALA A 62 12.56 6.18 1.91
CA ALA A 62 12.85 5.12 2.88
C ALA A 62 13.61 5.74 4.06
N GLU A 63 13.23 5.33 5.27
CA GLU A 63 13.94 5.77 6.47
C GLU A 63 15.14 4.85 6.74
N SER A 64 16.11 5.39 7.47
CA SER A 64 17.35 4.65 7.75
C SER A 64 17.14 3.42 8.62
N ASP A 65 15.99 3.34 9.32
CA ASP A 65 15.72 2.18 10.19
C ASP A 65 15.40 0.91 9.40
N GLY A 66 15.16 1.04 8.08
CA GLY A 66 14.87 -0.11 7.24
C GLY A 66 13.46 -0.67 7.41
N THR A 67 12.62 -0.06 8.24
CA THR A 67 11.27 -0.58 8.52
C THR A 67 10.17 0.45 8.28
N THR A 68 10.52 1.73 8.10
CA THR A 68 9.53 2.78 7.91
C THR A 68 9.87 3.64 6.70
N PHE A 69 8.90 4.45 6.29
CA PHE A 69 9.06 5.39 5.18
C PHE A 69 8.31 6.68 5.50
N THR A 70 8.66 7.75 4.79
CA THR A 70 7.98 9.03 4.90
C THR A 70 7.60 9.55 3.52
N SER A 71 6.81 10.61 3.51
CA SER A 71 6.41 11.26 2.27
C SER A 71 6.27 12.76 2.52
N ASP A 72 6.48 13.54 1.48
CA ASP A 72 6.25 14.99 1.54
C ASP A 72 4.76 15.32 1.74
N LYS A 73 3.88 14.34 1.53
CA LYS A 73 2.43 14.53 1.69
C LYS A 73 1.87 13.93 2.97
N LEU A 74 2.73 13.39 3.83
CA LEU A 74 2.32 12.76 5.09
C LEU A 74 3.05 13.42 6.25
N PRO A 75 2.48 13.36 7.47
CA PRO A 75 3.22 13.79 8.65
C PRO A 75 4.53 13.00 8.74
N VAL A 76 5.61 13.70 9.06
CA VAL A 76 6.92 13.06 9.18
C VAL A 76 6.96 12.13 10.38
N LYS A 77 6.27 12.49 11.44
CA LYS A 77 6.26 11.71 12.67
C LYS A 77 4.84 11.46 13.14
N PRO A 78 4.54 10.23 13.51
CA PRO A 78 5.41 9.07 13.35
C PRO A 78 5.44 8.62 11.90
N ALA A 79 6.58 8.10 11.46
CA ALA A 79 6.71 7.55 10.11
C ALA A 79 5.81 6.31 9.99
N TYR A 80 5.50 5.95 8.75
CA TYR A 80 4.65 4.79 8.48
C TYR A 80 5.51 3.55 8.28
N ASP A 81 5.14 2.44 8.91
CA ASP A 81 5.86 1.20 8.67
C ASP A 81 5.30 0.49 7.44
N TYR A 82 6.15 -0.31 6.80
CA TYR A 82 5.76 -0.99 5.57
C TYR A 82 4.67 -2.04 5.79
N LYS A 83 4.50 -2.52 7.01
CA LYS A 83 3.52 -3.57 7.28
C LYS A 83 2.08 -3.11 7.10
N VAL A 84 1.86 -1.80 7.06
CA VAL A 84 0.53 -1.27 6.77
C VAL A 84 0.02 -1.81 5.42
N PHE A 85 0.92 -2.03 4.47
CA PHE A 85 0.51 -2.53 3.16
C PHE A 85 0.03 -3.99 3.23
N ASP A 86 0.57 -4.76 4.16
CA ASP A 86 0.11 -6.15 4.34
C ASP A 86 -1.34 -6.17 4.82
N ASP A 87 -1.69 -5.27 5.73
CA ASP A 87 -3.06 -5.18 6.21
C ASP A 87 -4.01 -4.74 5.10
N ILE A 88 -3.57 -3.82 4.24
CA ILE A 88 -4.39 -3.38 3.11
C ILE A 88 -4.61 -4.52 2.12
N VAL A 89 -3.56 -5.29 1.83
CA VAL A 89 -3.70 -6.43 0.92
C VAL A 89 -4.61 -7.49 1.52
N GLU A 90 -4.49 -7.72 2.81
CA GLU A 90 -5.38 -8.66 3.48
C GLU A 90 -6.85 -8.24 3.35
N LEU A 91 -7.11 -6.93 3.51
CA LEU A 91 -8.45 -6.39 3.30
C LEU A 91 -8.94 -6.67 1.88
N LEU A 92 -8.09 -6.41 0.88
CA LEU A 92 -8.45 -6.67 -0.51
C LEU A 92 -8.79 -8.13 -0.75
N ILE A 93 -8.00 -9.03 -0.21
CA ILE A 93 -8.22 -10.46 -0.36
C ILE A 93 -9.56 -10.86 0.29
N LYS A 94 -9.81 -10.37 1.49
CA LYS A 94 -11.04 -10.68 2.21
C LYS A 94 -12.28 -10.17 1.48
N GLN A 95 -12.14 -9.12 0.71
CA GLN A 95 -13.28 -8.50 0.03
C GLN A 95 -13.35 -8.85 -1.44
N GLY A 96 -12.64 -9.88 -1.85
CA GLY A 96 -12.77 -10.39 -3.22
C GLY A 96 -12.05 -9.60 -4.26
N GLY A 97 -11.06 -8.79 -3.88
CA GLY A 97 -10.21 -8.11 -4.83
C GLY A 97 -10.49 -6.62 -4.99
N ARG A 98 -11.42 -6.06 -4.23
CA ARG A 98 -11.63 -4.61 -4.26
C ARG A 98 -12.13 -4.13 -2.92
N ALA A 99 -11.71 -2.94 -2.52
CA ALA A 99 -12.07 -2.35 -1.24
C ALA A 99 -12.27 -0.86 -1.40
N LYS A 100 -13.30 -0.34 -0.73
CA LYS A 100 -13.53 1.11 -0.72
C LYS A 100 -12.41 1.80 0.01
N LYS A 101 -12.01 2.96 -0.51
CA LYS A 101 -10.96 3.76 0.15
C LYS A 101 -11.44 4.35 1.47
N GLY A 102 -12.71 4.75 1.53
CA GLY A 102 -13.24 5.41 2.71
C GLY A 102 -12.84 6.89 2.75
N ASN A 103 -13.26 7.57 3.81
CA ASN A 103 -13.05 9.01 3.94
C ASN A 103 -12.75 9.37 5.40
N GLY A 104 -11.47 9.39 5.76
CA GLY A 104 -11.03 9.75 7.11
C GLY A 104 -10.98 11.25 7.34
N ARG A 105 -11.10 12.06 6.27
CA ARG A 105 -11.07 13.50 6.42
C ARG A 105 -12.35 14.02 7.04
N ASN A 106 -13.50 13.47 6.63
CA ASN A 106 -14.80 13.97 7.04
C ASN A 106 -15.48 13.12 8.11
N TYR A 107 -15.00 11.90 8.35
CA TYR A 107 -15.65 10.96 9.26
C TYR A 107 -14.63 10.36 10.21
N LYS A 108 -15.10 10.04 11.41
CA LYS A 108 -14.30 9.36 12.41
C LYS A 108 -14.35 7.86 12.17
N LEU A 109 -13.36 7.16 12.71
CA LEU A 109 -13.28 5.72 12.56
C LEU A 109 -14.53 5.05 13.13
N GLY A 110 -15.17 4.22 12.32
CA GLY A 110 -16.39 3.51 12.68
C GLY A 110 -17.65 4.16 12.17
N GLU A 111 -17.60 5.45 11.77
CA GLU A 111 -18.76 6.11 11.19
C GLU A 111 -19.00 5.67 9.75
N PRO A 112 -20.24 5.76 9.26
CA PRO A 112 -20.49 5.52 7.84
C PRO A 112 -19.61 6.43 6.99
N GLY A 113 -18.85 5.83 6.08
CA GLY A 113 -17.87 6.53 5.27
C GLY A 113 -16.45 6.30 5.73
N CYS A 114 -16.25 5.88 6.99
CA CYS A 114 -14.92 5.58 7.52
C CYS A 114 -14.98 4.28 8.32
N GLU A 115 -15.59 3.26 7.74
CA GLU A 115 -15.76 1.98 8.40
C GLU A 115 -14.41 1.25 8.54
N GLU A 116 -14.38 0.33 9.50
CA GLU A 116 -13.16 -0.44 9.75
C GLU A 116 -12.71 -1.25 8.55
N ASN A 117 -13.64 -1.66 7.70
CA ASN A 117 -13.36 -2.49 6.54
C ASN A 117 -13.15 -1.67 5.27
N THR A 118 -12.75 -0.41 5.39
CA THR A 118 -12.26 0.40 4.29
C THR A 118 -10.76 0.52 4.37
N VAL A 119 -10.14 1.03 3.31
CA VAL A 119 -8.68 1.20 3.30
C VAL A 119 -8.25 2.17 4.39
N VAL A 120 -8.94 3.32 4.52
CA VAL A 120 -8.57 4.28 5.56
C VAL A 120 -8.80 3.71 6.95
N GLY A 121 -9.88 2.94 7.14
CA GLY A 121 -10.14 2.29 8.43
C GLY A 121 -9.05 1.28 8.77
N THR A 122 -8.63 0.49 7.80
CA THR A 122 -7.55 -0.48 7.98
C THR A 122 -6.25 0.20 8.39
N ILE A 123 -5.90 1.30 7.72
CA ILE A 123 -4.69 2.06 8.07
C ILE A 123 -4.80 2.63 9.48
N ALA A 124 -5.96 3.18 9.83
CA ALA A 124 -6.17 3.76 11.15
C ALA A 124 -6.00 2.70 12.25
N LEU A 125 -6.59 1.52 12.06
CA LEU A 125 -6.45 0.43 13.03
C LEU A 125 -5.01 -0.02 13.14
N HIS A 126 -4.30 -0.12 12.02
CA HIS A 126 -2.88 -0.47 12.03
C HIS A 126 -2.06 0.53 12.85
N ARG A 127 -2.46 1.79 12.83
CA ARG A 127 -1.78 2.86 13.54
C ARG A 127 -2.24 2.98 14.99
N GLY A 128 -3.08 2.06 15.45
CA GLY A 128 -3.51 2.01 16.84
C GLY A 128 -4.70 2.90 17.18
N ARG A 129 -5.41 3.41 16.18
CA ARG A 129 -6.62 4.20 16.43
C ARG A 129 -7.76 3.29 16.84
N THR A 130 -8.69 3.84 17.60
CA THR A 130 -9.87 3.10 18.07
C THR A 130 -11.14 3.75 17.52
N ILE A 131 -12.24 3.00 17.60
CA ILE A 131 -13.54 3.46 17.12
C ILE A 131 -13.88 4.80 17.79
N GLY A 132 -14.35 5.75 16.99
CA GLY A 132 -14.73 7.06 17.46
C GLY A 132 -13.63 8.11 17.41
N GLU A 133 -12.40 7.69 17.14
CA GLU A 133 -11.28 8.62 17.03
C GLU A 133 -11.19 9.22 15.63
N SER A 134 -10.73 10.47 15.59
CA SER A 134 -10.39 11.10 14.32
C SER A 134 -9.13 10.43 13.76
N VAL A 135 -9.09 10.31 12.45
CA VAL A 135 -7.97 9.65 11.79
C VAL A 135 -7.40 10.57 10.71
N PHE A 136 -6.12 10.46 10.48
CA PHE A 136 -5.51 11.08 9.32
C PHE A 136 -5.79 10.18 8.11
N ASP A 137 -6.04 10.80 6.96
CA ASP A 137 -6.38 10.04 5.76
C ASP A 137 -5.21 10.02 4.78
N PRO A 138 -4.34 9.01 4.85
CA PRO A 138 -3.19 8.90 3.95
C PRO A 138 -3.48 8.05 2.72
N VAL A 139 -4.73 7.72 2.46
CA VAL A 139 -5.07 6.71 1.44
C VAL A 139 -4.55 7.13 0.07
N PHE A 140 -4.59 8.42 -0.26
CA PHE A 140 -4.15 8.87 -1.57
C PHE A 140 -2.66 8.57 -1.81
N VAL A 141 -1.84 8.59 -0.77
CA VAL A 141 -0.41 8.23 -0.88
C VAL A 141 -0.25 6.72 -0.92
N MET A 142 -0.93 6.00 -0.02
CA MET A 142 -0.78 4.55 0.07
C MET A 142 -1.26 3.86 -1.20
N ALA A 143 -2.36 4.33 -1.77
CA ALA A 143 -2.88 3.78 -3.01
C ALA A 143 -1.90 4.01 -4.17
N ALA A 144 -1.26 5.18 -4.20
CA ALA A 144 -0.28 5.48 -5.23
C ALA A 144 0.95 4.56 -5.12
N ILE A 145 1.38 4.26 -3.90
CA ILE A 145 2.51 3.35 -3.69
C ILE A 145 2.15 1.93 -4.14
N LEU A 146 0.95 1.46 -3.78
CA LEU A 146 0.49 0.12 -4.16
C LEU A 146 0.40 -0.02 -5.67
N GLU A 147 -0.05 1.02 -6.36
CA GLU A 147 -0.12 0.99 -7.81
C GLU A 147 1.28 1.01 -8.44
N TRP A 148 2.16 1.86 -7.93
CA TRP A 148 3.54 1.90 -8.38
C TRP A 148 4.21 0.55 -8.24
N ALA A 149 3.92 -0.15 -7.14
CA ALA A 149 4.52 -1.46 -6.87
C ALA A 149 3.90 -2.59 -7.69
N GLY A 150 2.81 -2.32 -8.40
CA GLY A 150 2.13 -3.34 -9.20
C GLY A 150 1.25 -4.28 -8.39
N ILE A 151 0.87 -3.87 -7.18
CA ILE A 151 0.10 -4.72 -6.27
C ILE A 151 -1.39 -4.50 -6.42
N ALA A 152 -1.83 -3.26 -6.64
CA ALA A 152 -3.24 -2.94 -6.75
C ALA A 152 -3.43 -1.77 -7.71
N GLU A 153 -4.63 -1.66 -8.27
CA GLU A 153 -5.00 -0.51 -9.08
C GLU A 153 -5.57 0.59 -8.20
N ASN A 154 -5.15 1.82 -8.46
CA ASN A 154 -5.61 2.99 -7.73
C ASN A 154 -6.86 3.54 -8.41
N GLY A 155 -8.00 2.93 -8.14
CA GLY A 155 -9.26 3.32 -8.73
C GLY A 155 -9.88 4.52 -8.01
N ARG A 156 -10.93 5.05 -8.59
CA ARG A 156 -11.62 6.18 -8.01
C ARG A 156 -12.49 5.69 -6.87
N GLY A 157 -12.15 6.08 -5.66
CA GLY A 157 -12.89 5.69 -4.47
C GLY A 157 -12.66 4.26 -4.01
N GLU A 158 -11.88 3.47 -4.73
CA GLU A 158 -11.60 2.09 -4.31
C GLU A 158 -10.25 1.63 -4.82
N LEU A 159 -9.70 0.65 -4.15
CA LEU A 159 -8.54 -0.11 -4.61
C LEU A 159 -9.04 -1.41 -5.23
N ILE A 160 -8.40 -1.83 -6.28
CA ILE A 160 -8.78 -3.03 -7.01
C ILE A 160 -7.60 -3.98 -7.17
#